data_57bc9f92cc8e7e9d1f490eda3c827e04
#
_entry.id   57bc9f92cc8e7e9d1f490eda3c827e04
#
_cell.length_a   1.000
_cell.length_b   1.000
_cell.length_c   1.000
_cell.angle_alpha   90.00
_cell.angle_beta   90.00
_cell.angle_gamma   90.00
#
_symmetry.space_group_name_H-M   'P 1'
#
loop_
_entity.id
_entity.type
_entity.pdbx_description
1 polymer ?
#
loop_
_entity_poly.entity_id
_entity_poly.type
_entity_poly.pdbx_seq_one_letter_code
_entity_poly.pdbx_strand_id
1 'polypeptide(L)'
;MKVHARLYLLAAILAALAVAVVAQAPDREAYAQRSREFSARMESTGLKESFKGITTSGTVIPNLFPIRSTGVTTAPVRSAAAAFVASLSAEQRPRTVFPVDDVEWRKWANQHVYFRQGMSFDEMSAAQREAAFAMLGVSLSAKGLKLTRDIMRLNETLGELNGNNFVEYGEGKYWISIMGEPSANEPWGWQLDGHHLNLNYFVLGDQVVMTPAFWGSEPTVATSGKYAGTSILVDEQNRGLQMVRALTPAQRSQAVLQTSKTGNNILTQAFSDNVVLDYAGVRVSSFSAAQKKMLLDLIGLYVGNLRDGHARVHLADVEKRLDETFFAWIGGTEDNSVYYYRIHSPVILIEFDHETPVGLRHMYPAGVPYREHIHAVVRTPNGNDYGKDLLRQHYQQHPH
;
A
#
# COMPACT_ATOMS: atom_id res chain seq x y z
N MET A 1 -28.66 28.49 64.28
CA MET A 1 -29.11 28.62 62.87
C MET A 1 -28.07 29.22 61.91
N LYS A 2 -26.81 28.82 61.94
CA LYS A 2 -25.78 29.33 60.98
C LYS A 2 -24.85 28.26 60.44
N VAL A 3 -25.11 26.96 60.63
CA VAL A 3 -24.26 25.86 60.21
C VAL A 3 -24.79 25.14 58.96
N HIS A 4 -26.10 25.25 58.68
CA HIS A 4 -26.71 24.52 57.55
C HIS A 4 -26.62 25.26 56.18
N ALA A 5 -26.32 26.54 56.18
CA ALA A 5 -26.22 27.33 54.95
C ALA A 5 -24.89 27.14 54.15
N ARG A 6 -23.82 26.60 54.81
CA ARG A 6 -22.52 26.37 54.16
C ARG A 6 -22.40 25.01 53.45
N LEU A 7 -23.23 24.05 53.78
CA LEU A 7 -23.21 22.72 53.11
C LEU A 7 -23.92 22.70 51.74
N TYR A 8 -24.89 23.59 51.52
CA TYR A 8 -25.58 23.66 50.22
C TYR A 8 -24.83 24.45 49.15
N LEU A 9 -23.86 25.33 49.55
CA LEU A 9 -23.05 26.07 48.60
C LEU A 9 -21.90 25.22 48.03
N LEU A 10 -21.41 24.22 48.74
CA LEU A 10 -20.36 23.30 48.28
C LEU A 10 -20.90 22.19 47.36
N ALA A 11 -22.14 21.79 47.52
CA ALA A 11 -22.79 20.82 46.63
C ALA A 11 -23.15 21.41 45.26
N ALA A 12 -23.44 22.72 45.18
CA ALA A 12 -23.78 23.41 43.94
C ALA A 12 -22.53 23.74 43.08
N ILE A 13 -21.36 23.80 43.65
CA ILE A 13 -20.09 24.08 42.90
C ILE A 13 -19.48 22.81 42.32
N LEU A 14 -19.75 21.64 42.90
CA LEU A 14 -19.30 20.35 42.36
C LEU A 14 -20.17 19.80 41.20
N ALA A 15 -21.38 20.34 41.04
CA ALA A 15 -22.25 19.96 39.92
C ALA A 15 -22.03 20.76 38.62
N ALA A 16 -21.21 21.80 38.64
CA ALA A 16 -20.98 22.71 37.51
C ALA A 16 -19.66 22.42 36.72
N LEU A 17 -18.94 21.34 37.02
CA LEU A 17 -17.68 20.99 36.36
C LEU A 17 -17.70 19.65 35.59
N ALA A 18 -18.87 19.08 35.38
CA ALA A 18 -19.06 18.13 34.29
C ALA A 18 -19.26 18.90 32.99
N VAL A 19 -18.23 19.62 32.53
CA VAL A 19 -18.14 20.00 31.14
C VAL A 19 -18.02 18.71 30.37
N ALA A 20 -19.16 18.20 29.88
CA ALA A 20 -19.15 17.19 28.83
C ALA A 20 -18.29 17.79 27.69
N VAL A 21 -17.10 17.29 27.51
CA VAL A 21 -16.37 17.40 26.26
C VAL A 21 -17.26 16.63 25.27
N VAL A 22 -18.25 17.33 24.72
CA VAL A 22 -18.96 16.85 23.52
C VAL A 22 -17.84 16.85 22.47
N ALA A 23 -17.33 15.68 22.16
CA ALA A 23 -16.43 15.48 21.05
C ALA A 23 -17.17 16.07 19.84
N GLN A 24 -16.67 17.18 19.35
CA GLN A 24 -17.28 17.88 18.21
C GLN A 24 -17.24 16.91 17.05
N ALA A 25 -18.39 16.60 16.44
CA ALA A 25 -18.48 15.70 15.30
C ALA A 25 -17.46 16.17 14.24
N PRO A 26 -16.68 15.26 13.65
CA PRO A 26 -15.65 15.63 12.68
C PRO A 26 -16.25 16.46 11.56
N ASP A 27 -15.70 17.64 11.31
CA ASP A 27 -16.17 18.55 10.27
C ASP A 27 -15.72 18.06 8.90
N ARG A 28 -16.69 17.63 8.09
CA ARG A 28 -16.47 17.08 6.73
C ARG A 28 -15.84 18.13 5.78
N GLU A 29 -16.24 19.38 5.89
CA GLU A 29 -15.72 20.43 5.00
C GLU A 29 -14.28 20.78 5.35
N ALA A 30 -13.97 20.93 6.64
CA ALA A 30 -12.62 21.15 7.11
C ALA A 30 -11.70 19.95 6.75
N TYR A 31 -12.19 18.72 6.84
CA TYR A 31 -11.44 17.53 6.40
C TYR A 31 -11.19 17.55 4.89
N ALA A 32 -12.21 17.83 4.08
CA ALA A 32 -12.07 17.90 2.63
C ALA A 32 -11.09 19.01 2.19
N GLN A 33 -11.10 20.16 2.87
CA GLN A 33 -10.15 21.24 2.60
C GLN A 33 -8.71 20.83 2.96
N ARG A 34 -8.49 20.29 4.16
CA ARG A 34 -7.18 19.75 4.58
C ARG A 34 -6.65 18.71 3.58
N SER A 35 -7.53 17.82 3.09
CA SER A 35 -7.17 16.82 2.11
C SER A 35 -6.71 17.42 0.79
N ARG A 36 -7.42 18.43 0.27
CA ARG A 36 -7.01 19.16 -0.95
C ARG A 36 -5.67 19.90 -0.77
N GLU A 37 -5.48 20.58 0.34
CA GLU A 37 -4.24 21.30 0.64
C GLU A 37 -3.04 20.33 0.79
N PHE A 38 -3.26 19.20 1.48
CA PHE A 38 -2.25 18.15 1.61
C PHE A 38 -1.89 17.58 0.23
N SER A 39 -2.87 17.22 -0.59
CA SER A 39 -2.67 16.71 -1.95
C SER A 39 -1.89 17.68 -2.81
N ALA A 40 -2.32 18.94 -2.88
CA ALA A 40 -1.64 19.96 -3.67
C ALA A 40 -0.15 20.12 -3.27
N ARG A 41 0.17 20.04 -1.99
CA ARG A 41 1.54 20.09 -1.49
C ARG A 41 2.35 18.86 -1.91
N MET A 42 1.78 17.64 -1.74
CA MET A 42 2.45 16.40 -2.11
C MET A 42 2.69 16.32 -3.62
N GLU A 43 1.69 16.64 -4.42
CA GLU A 43 1.74 16.63 -5.87
C GLU A 43 2.74 17.66 -6.42
N SER A 44 2.75 18.89 -5.89
CA SER A 44 3.68 19.95 -6.31
C SER A 44 5.15 19.57 -6.14
N THR A 45 5.45 18.67 -5.20
CA THR A 45 6.81 18.19 -4.93
C THR A 45 7.08 16.88 -5.67
N GLY A 46 6.21 15.87 -5.48
CA GLY A 46 6.45 14.52 -5.96
C GLY A 46 6.23 14.32 -7.47
N LEU A 47 5.44 15.18 -8.11
CA LEU A 47 5.15 15.11 -9.55
C LEU A 47 5.95 16.12 -10.39
N LYS A 48 6.84 16.89 -9.76
CA LYS A 48 7.63 17.93 -10.43
C LYS A 48 8.49 17.37 -11.57
N GLU A 49 9.05 16.18 -11.37
CA GLU A 49 9.86 15.50 -12.38
C GLU A 49 9.04 14.44 -13.10
N SER A 50 9.34 14.26 -14.40
CA SER A 50 8.83 13.13 -15.16
C SER A 50 9.21 11.82 -14.50
N PHE A 51 8.36 10.81 -14.65
CA PHE A 51 8.61 9.47 -14.10
C PHE A 51 9.89 8.85 -14.73
N LYS A 52 10.76 8.33 -13.89
CA LYS A 52 11.95 7.54 -14.25
C LYS A 52 11.92 6.16 -13.64
N GLY A 53 11.29 6.04 -12.48
CA GLY A 53 11.35 4.86 -11.63
C GLY A 53 12.53 4.88 -10.66
N ILE A 54 12.49 3.97 -9.70
CA ILE A 54 13.56 3.77 -8.72
C ILE A 54 14.77 3.16 -9.42
N THR A 55 15.94 3.69 -9.17
CA THR A 55 17.21 3.24 -9.77
C THR A 55 18.31 3.23 -8.72
N THR A 56 19.40 2.53 -8.97
CA THR A 56 20.57 2.55 -8.07
C THR A 56 21.59 3.63 -8.42
N SER A 57 21.53 4.19 -9.63
CA SER A 57 22.52 5.15 -10.15
C SER A 57 21.92 6.40 -10.78
N GLY A 58 20.59 6.56 -10.73
CA GLY A 58 19.88 7.59 -11.50
C GLY A 58 19.62 7.23 -12.96
N THR A 59 20.11 6.06 -13.41
CA THR A 59 19.94 5.56 -14.78
C THR A 59 19.22 4.22 -14.78
N VAL A 60 18.22 4.07 -15.63
CA VAL A 60 17.46 2.83 -15.82
C VAL A 60 18.33 1.77 -16.48
N ILE A 61 18.30 0.55 -15.96
CA ILE A 61 18.93 -0.61 -16.63
C ILE A 61 17.99 -1.04 -17.77
N PRO A 62 18.44 -1.04 -19.02
CA PRO A 62 17.59 -1.34 -20.16
C PRO A 62 17.28 -2.84 -20.28
N ASN A 63 16.22 -3.18 -21.01
CA ASN A 63 15.86 -4.54 -21.42
C ASN A 63 15.56 -5.52 -20.27
N LEU A 64 15.15 -5.02 -19.10
CA LEU A 64 14.73 -5.87 -17.98
C LEU A 64 13.31 -6.44 -18.19
N PHE A 65 12.45 -5.70 -18.85
CA PHE A 65 11.01 -5.99 -18.97
C PHE A 65 10.56 -6.03 -20.45
N PRO A 66 10.96 -7.04 -21.24
CA PRO A 66 10.57 -7.09 -22.65
C PRO A 66 9.07 -7.35 -22.80
N ILE A 67 8.43 -6.75 -23.82
CA ILE A 67 7.10 -7.16 -24.27
C ILE A 67 7.20 -8.61 -24.77
N ARG A 68 6.38 -9.51 -24.19
CA ARG A 68 6.35 -10.92 -24.51
C ARG A 68 5.02 -11.55 -24.15
N SER A 69 4.63 -12.64 -24.78
CA SER A 69 3.52 -13.43 -24.25
C SER A 69 3.94 -14.19 -22.99
N THR A 70 3.05 -14.18 -22.00
CA THR A 70 3.20 -14.93 -20.74
C THR A 70 2.42 -16.26 -20.79
N GLY A 71 1.48 -16.39 -21.71
CA GLY A 71 0.53 -17.50 -21.80
C GLY A 71 -0.57 -17.45 -20.72
N VAL A 72 -0.66 -16.37 -19.93
CA VAL A 72 -1.65 -16.19 -18.85
C VAL A 72 -2.70 -15.19 -19.29
N THR A 73 -3.93 -15.65 -19.53
CA THR A 73 -5.01 -14.80 -20.05
C THR A 73 -5.41 -13.67 -19.12
N THR A 74 -5.55 -12.46 -19.67
CA THR A 74 -6.12 -11.27 -19.01
C THR A 74 -7.61 -11.05 -19.35
N ALA A 75 -8.23 -11.94 -20.13
CA ALA A 75 -9.64 -11.83 -20.52
C ALA A 75 -10.61 -11.68 -19.32
N PRO A 76 -10.46 -12.42 -18.19
CA PRO A 76 -11.35 -12.24 -17.05
C PRO A 76 -11.28 -10.83 -16.44
N VAL A 77 -10.09 -10.28 -16.25
CA VAL A 77 -9.95 -8.93 -15.68
C VAL A 77 -10.44 -7.87 -16.66
N ARG A 78 -10.17 -8.02 -17.95
CA ARG A 78 -10.70 -7.13 -18.99
C ARG A 78 -12.24 -7.09 -18.98
N SER A 79 -12.88 -8.27 -18.96
CA SER A 79 -14.35 -8.35 -18.95
C SER A 79 -14.95 -7.74 -17.69
N ALA A 80 -14.36 -7.98 -16.53
CA ALA A 80 -14.84 -7.43 -15.27
C ALA A 80 -14.62 -5.90 -15.18
N ALA A 81 -13.49 -5.38 -15.67
CA ALA A 81 -13.24 -3.95 -15.76
C ALA A 81 -14.21 -3.25 -16.71
N ALA A 82 -14.48 -3.86 -17.89
CA ALA A 82 -15.48 -3.35 -18.83
C ALA A 82 -16.89 -3.30 -18.21
N ALA A 83 -17.27 -4.33 -17.43
CA ALA A 83 -18.54 -4.34 -16.70
C ALA A 83 -18.61 -3.24 -15.63
N PHE A 84 -17.52 -3.01 -14.89
CA PHE A 84 -17.44 -1.90 -13.93
C PHE A 84 -17.60 -0.54 -14.63
N VAL A 85 -16.85 -0.30 -15.72
CA VAL A 85 -16.94 0.94 -16.50
C VAL A 85 -18.37 1.15 -17.08
N ALA A 86 -19.00 0.08 -17.54
CA ALA A 86 -20.39 0.13 -18.06
C ALA A 86 -21.43 0.44 -16.97
N SER A 87 -21.12 0.18 -15.70
CA SER A 87 -22.01 0.48 -14.56
C SER A 87 -21.96 1.96 -14.13
N LEU A 88 -20.98 2.73 -14.61
CA LEU A 88 -20.81 4.15 -14.25
C LEU A 88 -21.85 5.03 -14.97
N SER A 89 -22.41 5.99 -14.24
CA SER A 89 -23.23 7.03 -14.85
C SER A 89 -22.40 7.98 -15.73
N ALA A 90 -23.09 8.78 -16.55
CA ALA A 90 -22.46 9.82 -17.37
C ALA A 90 -21.65 10.84 -16.53
N GLU A 91 -22.08 11.11 -15.29
CA GLU A 91 -21.40 12.02 -14.36
C GLU A 91 -20.20 11.35 -13.65
N GLN A 92 -20.28 10.04 -13.39
CA GLN A 92 -19.23 9.28 -12.71
C GLN A 92 -18.05 8.98 -13.64
N ARG A 93 -18.33 8.67 -14.91
CA ARG A 93 -17.32 8.23 -15.88
C ARG A 93 -16.15 9.21 -16.04
N PRO A 94 -16.33 10.53 -16.24
CA PRO A 94 -15.21 11.46 -16.46
C PRO A 94 -14.24 11.60 -15.28
N ARG A 95 -14.69 11.32 -14.05
CA ARG A 95 -13.84 11.36 -12.85
C ARG A 95 -13.27 10.00 -12.45
N THR A 96 -13.58 8.95 -13.24
CA THR A 96 -13.18 7.57 -12.92
C THR A 96 -12.32 6.95 -14.01
N VAL A 97 -12.48 7.39 -15.28
CA VAL A 97 -11.74 6.87 -16.43
C VAL A 97 -10.80 7.95 -16.96
N PHE A 98 -9.51 7.63 -16.99
CA PHE A 98 -8.42 8.52 -17.38
C PHE A 98 -7.68 7.97 -18.60
N PRO A 99 -6.92 8.78 -19.37
CA PRO A 99 -5.97 8.25 -20.35
C PRO A 99 -4.97 7.25 -19.74
N VAL A 100 -4.50 6.30 -20.53
CA VAL A 100 -3.59 5.25 -20.03
C VAL A 100 -2.22 5.78 -19.59
N ASP A 101 -1.81 6.92 -20.11
CA ASP A 101 -0.56 7.60 -19.76
C ASP A 101 -0.73 8.75 -18.76
N ASP A 102 -1.95 8.95 -18.24
CA ASP A 102 -2.28 10.02 -17.30
C ASP A 102 -1.37 10.02 -16.07
N VAL A 103 -1.11 11.21 -15.56
CA VAL A 103 -0.34 11.41 -14.31
C VAL A 103 -1.06 10.86 -13.09
N GLU A 104 -2.35 10.60 -13.19
CA GLU A 104 -3.18 10.04 -12.11
C GLU A 104 -2.61 8.72 -11.57
N TRP A 105 -1.94 7.89 -12.40
CA TRP A 105 -1.19 6.74 -11.92
C TRP A 105 -0.27 7.04 -10.74
N ARG A 106 0.33 8.22 -10.69
CA ARG A 106 1.32 8.65 -9.70
C ARG A 106 0.69 9.37 -8.49
N LYS A 107 -0.63 9.59 -8.53
CA LYS A 107 -1.37 10.33 -7.50
C LYS A 107 -2.01 9.40 -6.46
N TRP A 108 -1.34 8.34 -6.06
CA TRP A 108 -1.77 7.51 -4.95
C TRP A 108 -1.13 7.96 -3.63
N ALA A 109 -1.81 7.72 -2.51
CA ALA A 109 -1.31 8.06 -1.19
C ALA A 109 -1.79 7.07 -0.12
N ASN A 110 -0.84 6.59 0.70
CA ASN A 110 -1.15 5.74 1.85
C ASN A 110 -1.74 6.50 3.04
N GLN A 111 -1.72 7.84 3.03
CA GLN A 111 -2.30 8.69 4.06
C GLN A 111 -3.83 8.83 3.89
N HIS A 112 -4.58 8.89 5.01
CA HIS A 112 -6.02 9.15 4.96
C HIS A 112 -6.33 10.58 4.46
N VAL A 113 -5.54 11.56 4.86
CA VAL A 113 -5.68 12.96 4.46
C VAL A 113 -5.11 13.17 3.06
N TYR A 114 -5.77 12.63 2.04
CA TYR A 114 -5.45 12.83 0.63
C TYR A 114 -6.75 12.91 -0.18
N PHE A 115 -6.82 13.87 -1.10
CA PHE A 115 -7.97 14.01 -2.01
C PHE A 115 -7.79 13.09 -3.20
N ARG A 116 -8.67 12.11 -3.34
CA ARG A 116 -8.59 11.05 -4.35
C ARG A 116 -9.57 11.28 -5.48
N GLN A 117 -9.15 10.93 -6.67
CA GLN A 117 -10.01 10.79 -7.84
C GLN A 117 -10.60 9.37 -7.92
N GLY A 118 -11.45 9.15 -8.91
CA GLY A 118 -12.09 7.85 -9.10
C GLY A 118 -13.44 7.74 -8.40
N MET A 119 -13.92 6.52 -8.29
CA MET A 119 -15.20 6.18 -7.68
C MET A 119 -14.98 5.52 -6.32
N SER A 120 -15.41 6.16 -5.24
CA SER A 120 -15.28 5.58 -3.90
C SER A 120 -16.33 4.51 -3.64
N PHE A 121 -16.00 3.51 -2.81
CA PHE A 121 -16.96 2.49 -2.41
C PHE A 121 -18.14 3.09 -1.60
N ASP A 122 -17.95 4.22 -0.92
CA ASP A 122 -19.03 4.92 -0.23
C ASP A 122 -20.08 5.48 -1.20
N GLU A 123 -19.64 5.94 -2.40
CA GLU A 123 -20.51 6.52 -3.42
C GLU A 123 -21.12 5.49 -4.37
N MET A 124 -20.58 4.27 -4.41
CA MET A 124 -21.06 3.21 -5.30
C MET A 124 -22.43 2.69 -4.89
N SER A 125 -23.29 2.43 -5.85
CA SER A 125 -24.47 1.58 -5.67
C SER A 125 -24.06 0.15 -5.32
N ALA A 126 -25.00 -0.67 -4.84
CA ALA A 126 -24.74 -2.09 -4.54
C ALA A 126 -24.19 -2.84 -5.78
N ALA A 127 -24.79 -2.61 -6.96
CA ALA A 127 -24.35 -3.24 -8.22
C ALA A 127 -22.93 -2.77 -8.64
N GLN A 128 -22.60 -1.50 -8.44
CA GLN A 128 -21.27 -0.99 -8.72
C GLN A 128 -20.21 -1.56 -7.78
N ARG A 129 -20.53 -1.69 -6.48
CA ARG A 129 -19.63 -2.35 -5.51
C ARG A 129 -19.37 -3.81 -5.88
N GLU A 130 -20.43 -4.53 -6.29
CA GLU A 130 -20.30 -5.91 -6.77
C GLU A 130 -19.38 -6.00 -7.99
N ALA A 131 -19.57 -5.15 -8.99
CA ALA A 131 -18.72 -5.08 -10.18
C ALA A 131 -17.27 -4.73 -9.83
N ALA A 132 -17.05 -3.78 -8.92
CA ALA A 132 -15.72 -3.42 -8.43
C ALA A 132 -15.03 -4.62 -7.74
N PHE A 133 -15.71 -5.29 -6.82
CA PHE A 133 -15.16 -6.49 -6.16
C PHE A 133 -15.00 -7.68 -7.11
N ALA A 134 -15.84 -7.82 -8.13
CA ALA A 134 -15.64 -8.82 -9.18
C ALA A 134 -14.34 -8.57 -9.95
N MET A 135 -14.04 -7.31 -10.32
CA MET A 135 -12.78 -6.93 -10.97
C MET A 135 -11.58 -7.23 -10.06
N LEU A 136 -11.62 -6.83 -8.79
CA LEU A 136 -10.57 -7.15 -7.82
C LEU A 136 -10.40 -8.67 -7.65
N GLY A 137 -11.50 -9.43 -7.59
CA GLY A 137 -11.50 -10.89 -7.40
C GLY A 137 -10.89 -11.69 -8.55
N VAL A 138 -10.92 -11.16 -9.78
CA VAL A 138 -10.26 -11.80 -10.94
C VAL A 138 -8.84 -11.29 -11.17
N SER A 139 -8.46 -10.18 -10.56
CA SER A 139 -7.12 -9.59 -10.62
C SER A 139 -6.20 -10.13 -9.54
N LEU A 140 -6.73 -10.36 -8.35
CA LEU A 140 -6.00 -10.77 -7.15
C LEU A 140 -6.17 -12.28 -6.88
N SER A 141 -5.24 -12.85 -6.13
CA SER A 141 -5.43 -14.16 -5.53
C SER A 141 -6.48 -14.11 -4.41
N ALA A 142 -6.94 -15.26 -3.95
CA ALA A 142 -7.86 -15.33 -2.80
C ALA A 142 -7.25 -14.65 -1.55
N LYS A 143 -5.93 -14.83 -1.32
CA LYS A 143 -5.16 -14.16 -0.27
C LYS A 143 -5.14 -12.64 -0.49
N GLY A 144 -4.80 -12.19 -1.69
CA GLY A 144 -4.71 -10.77 -2.01
C GLY A 144 -6.06 -10.04 -1.91
N LEU A 145 -7.15 -10.67 -2.36
CA LEU A 145 -8.51 -10.13 -2.20
C LEU A 145 -8.92 -10.07 -0.71
N LYS A 146 -8.59 -11.11 0.05
CA LYS A 146 -8.85 -11.12 1.49
C LYS A 146 -8.08 -10.00 2.19
N LEU A 147 -6.77 -9.87 1.91
CA LEU A 147 -5.92 -8.80 2.47
C LEU A 147 -6.46 -7.42 2.14
N THR A 148 -6.86 -7.18 0.88
CA THR A 148 -7.50 -5.92 0.44
C THR A 148 -8.72 -5.60 1.31
N ARG A 149 -9.65 -6.55 1.46
CA ARG A 149 -10.87 -6.36 2.26
C ARG A 149 -10.56 -6.17 3.75
N ASP A 150 -9.59 -6.88 4.27
CA ASP A 150 -9.24 -6.81 5.69
C ASP A 150 -8.58 -5.46 6.04
N ILE A 151 -7.78 -4.87 5.13
CA ILE A 151 -7.27 -3.49 5.30
C ILE A 151 -8.44 -2.48 5.32
N MET A 152 -9.40 -2.60 4.41
CA MET A 152 -10.61 -1.75 4.41
C MET A 152 -11.37 -1.86 5.73
N ARG A 153 -11.53 -3.07 6.29
CA ARG A 153 -12.18 -3.34 7.58
C ARG A 153 -11.39 -2.76 8.77
N LEU A 154 -10.06 -2.86 8.73
CA LEU A 154 -9.21 -2.28 9.77
C LEU A 154 -9.24 -0.74 9.74
N ASN A 155 -9.46 -0.14 8.58
CA ASN A 155 -9.71 1.30 8.50
C ASN A 155 -11.05 1.72 9.12
N GLU A 156 -12.08 0.86 9.11
CA GLU A 156 -13.30 1.05 9.91
C GLU A 156 -13.01 0.94 11.41
N THR A 157 -12.23 -0.09 11.81
CA THR A 157 -11.79 -0.26 13.21
C THR A 157 -11.00 0.96 13.70
N LEU A 158 -10.15 1.54 12.86
CA LEU A 158 -9.44 2.78 13.19
C LEU A 158 -10.43 3.93 13.44
N GLY A 159 -11.50 4.04 12.66
CA GLY A 159 -12.58 5.00 12.89
C GLY A 159 -13.27 4.80 14.24
N GLU A 160 -13.61 3.55 14.58
CA GLU A 160 -14.18 3.20 15.89
C GLU A 160 -13.25 3.61 17.04
N LEU A 161 -11.95 3.29 16.95
CA LEU A 161 -10.94 3.63 17.96
C LEU A 161 -10.68 5.14 18.08
N ASN A 162 -11.05 5.92 17.07
CA ASN A 162 -11.00 7.39 17.07
C ASN A 162 -12.38 8.03 17.36
N GLY A 163 -13.17 7.43 18.25
CA GLY A 163 -14.44 7.98 18.70
C GLY A 163 -15.52 7.97 17.61
N ASN A 164 -15.54 6.97 16.74
CA ASN A 164 -16.41 6.82 15.58
C ASN A 164 -16.19 7.92 14.51
N ASN A 165 -14.93 8.29 14.28
CA ASN A 165 -14.56 9.26 13.25
C ASN A 165 -14.65 8.65 11.85
N PHE A 166 -15.86 8.42 11.35
CA PHE A 166 -16.11 7.91 9.99
C PHE A 166 -16.11 9.01 8.92
N VAL A 167 -15.78 10.24 9.27
CA VAL A 167 -15.43 11.29 8.31
C VAL A 167 -14.05 11.06 7.72
N GLU A 168 -13.08 10.71 8.55
CA GLU A 168 -11.68 10.49 8.14
C GLU A 168 -11.39 9.02 7.79
N TYR A 169 -12.01 8.07 8.49
CA TYR A 169 -11.77 6.63 8.35
C TYR A 169 -13.04 5.88 7.93
N GLY A 170 -12.93 4.66 7.46
CA GLY A 170 -14.07 3.82 7.11
C GLY A 170 -13.74 2.82 5.99
N GLU A 171 -14.50 1.71 5.97
CA GLU A 171 -14.29 0.63 5.01
C GLU A 171 -14.62 1.00 3.55
N GLY A 172 -15.44 2.03 3.33
CA GLY A 172 -15.83 2.52 2.00
C GLY A 172 -14.95 3.64 1.44
N LYS A 173 -13.94 4.11 2.19
CA LYS A 173 -13.04 5.22 1.79
C LYS A 173 -11.85 4.71 0.97
N TYR A 174 -12.18 4.05 -0.13
CA TYR A 174 -11.25 3.53 -1.14
C TYR A 174 -11.83 3.83 -2.51
N TRP A 175 -10.98 4.25 -3.45
CA TRP A 175 -11.38 4.75 -4.76
C TRP A 175 -10.82 3.85 -5.85
N ILE A 176 -11.63 3.59 -6.88
CA ILE A 176 -11.20 2.91 -8.10
C ILE A 176 -11.15 3.91 -9.23
N SER A 177 -10.02 3.94 -9.93
CA SER A 177 -9.80 4.63 -11.20
C SER A 177 -9.45 3.61 -12.28
N ILE A 178 -9.88 3.87 -13.52
CA ILE A 178 -9.55 3.07 -14.71
C ILE A 178 -8.64 3.92 -15.60
N MET A 179 -7.56 3.34 -16.09
CA MET A 179 -6.58 3.98 -16.95
C MET A 179 -6.63 3.37 -18.34
N GLY A 180 -7.03 4.12 -19.34
CA GLY A 180 -7.32 3.61 -20.68
C GLY A 180 -8.65 2.87 -20.75
N GLU A 181 -8.88 2.18 -21.86
CA GLU A 181 -10.08 1.37 -22.11
C GLU A 181 -9.70 -0.13 -21.99
N PRO A 182 -10.49 -0.95 -21.24
CA PRO A 182 -10.21 -2.38 -21.12
C PRO A 182 -10.12 -3.06 -22.47
N SER A 183 -8.92 -3.45 -22.89
CA SER A 183 -8.60 -3.97 -24.23
C SER A 183 -7.87 -5.31 -24.18
N ALA A 184 -7.92 -6.06 -25.28
CA ALA A 184 -7.13 -7.27 -25.45
C ALA A 184 -5.69 -6.97 -25.89
N ASN A 185 -5.49 -5.89 -26.62
CA ASN A 185 -4.24 -5.58 -27.30
C ASN A 185 -3.63 -4.23 -26.87
N GLU A 186 -4.49 -3.25 -26.56
CA GLU A 186 -4.06 -1.92 -26.13
C GLU A 186 -3.74 -1.88 -24.63
N PRO A 187 -2.81 -1.03 -24.21
CA PRO A 187 -2.47 -0.87 -22.80
C PRO A 187 -3.62 -0.21 -22.03
N TRP A 188 -3.88 -0.74 -20.84
CA TRP A 188 -4.88 -0.20 -19.92
C TRP A 188 -4.57 -0.66 -18.50
N GLY A 189 -5.37 -0.23 -17.54
CA GLY A 189 -5.25 -0.73 -16.18
C GLY A 189 -6.27 -0.14 -15.23
N TRP A 190 -6.06 -0.39 -13.95
CA TRP A 190 -6.86 0.19 -12.88
C TRP A 190 -6.00 0.51 -11.66
N GLN A 191 -6.47 1.44 -10.86
CA GLN A 191 -5.88 1.80 -9.58
C GLN A 191 -6.93 1.66 -8.49
N LEU A 192 -6.56 1.08 -7.35
CA LEU A 192 -7.29 1.17 -6.09
C LEU A 192 -6.44 2.02 -5.14
N ASP A 193 -7.01 3.11 -4.63
CA ASP A 193 -6.30 4.04 -3.75
C ASP A 193 -7.12 4.33 -2.48
N GLY A 194 -6.48 4.21 -1.32
CA GLY A 194 -7.06 4.49 -0.03
C GLY A 194 -6.03 4.46 1.10
N HIS A 195 -6.51 4.74 2.30
CA HIS A 195 -5.68 4.70 3.49
C HIS A 195 -5.06 3.32 3.69
N HIS A 196 -3.72 3.23 3.71
CA HIS A 196 -2.95 2.00 3.87
C HIS A 196 -3.14 0.92 2.79
N LEU A 197 -3.81 1.23 1.67
CA LEU A 197 -4.03 0.29 0.58
C LEU A 197 -4.00 1.02 -0.77
N ASN A 198 -2.96 0.73 -1.56
CA ASN A 198 -2.84 1.28 -2.90
C ASN A 198 -2.36 0.18 -3.85
N LEU A 199 -3.09 -0.06 -4.91
CA LEU A 199 -2.76 -1.04 -5.94
C LEU A 199 -2.80 -0.38 -7.31
N ASN A 200 -1.73 -0.51 -8.06
CA ASN A 200 -1.64 -0.04 -9.45
C ASN A 200 -1.51 -1.27 -10.35
N TYR A 201 -2.51 -1.55 -11.14
CA TYR A 201 -2.62 -2.76 -11.97
C TYR A 201 -2.63 -2.39 -13.45
N PHE A 202 -1.52 -2.57 -14.12
CA PHE A 202 -1.34 -2.31 -15.55
C PHE A 202 -1.44 -3.61 -16.34
N VAL A 203 -2.03 -3.55 -17.54
CA VAL A 203 -2.23 -4.67 -18.47
C VAL A 203 -1.77 -4.27 -19.86
N LEU A 204 -0.97 -5.13 -20.49
CA LEU A 204 -0.65 -5.08 -21.94
C LEU A 204 -0.67 -6.48 -22.52
N GLY A 205 -1.67 -6.77 -23.34
CA GLY A 205 -1.90 -8.12 -23.86
C GLY A 205 -2.16 -9.10 -22.69
N ASP A 206 -1.26 -10.08 -22.53
CA ASP A 206 -1.29 -11.05 -21.43
C ASP A 206 -0.25 -10.77 -20.32
N GLN A 207 0.44 -9.63 -20.38
CA GLN A 207 1.36 -9.17 -19.35
C GLN A 207 0.65 -8.27 -18.33
N VAL A 208 1.01 -8.45 -17.07
CA VAL A 208 0.47 -7.67 -15.93
C VAL A 208 1.63 -7.15 -15.08
N VAL A 209 1.53 -5.86 -14.68
CA VAL A 209 2.38 -5.25 -13.66
C VAL A 209 1.47 -4.71 -12.56
N MET A 210 1.65 -5.17 -11.32
CA MET A 210 0.89 -4.68 -10.16
C MET A 210 1.81 -3.97 -9.17
N THR A 211 2.43 -2.90 -9.64
CA THR A 211 3.29 -2.02 -8.84
C THR A 211 3.19 -0.57 -9.30
N PRO A 212 3.40 0.41 -8.42
CA PRO A 212 3.57 0.26 -6.97
C PRO A 212 2.38 -0.41 -6.32
N ALA A 213 2.65 -1.22 -5.29
CA ALA A 213 1.60 -1.75 -4.43
C ALA A 213 1.95 -1.45 -2.97
N PHE A 214 0.96 -1.00 -2.22
CA PHE A 214 1.09 -0.66 -0.81
C PHE A 214 0.04 -1.42 -0.01
N TRP A 215 0.47 -2.09 1.05
CA TRP A 215 -0.38 -2.74 2.05
C TRP A 215 0.09 -2.34 3.44
N GLY A 216 -0.83 -1.93 4.28
CA GLY A 216 -0.53 -1.58 5.65
C GLY A 216 -1.79 -1.46 6.49
N SER A 217 -1.65 -1.13 7.74
CA SER A 217 -2.73 -0.72 8.63
C SER A 217 -2.21 -0.17 9.95
N GLU A 218 -3.02 0.63 10.58
CA GLU A 218 -2.95 1.03 11.98
C GLU A 218 -4.37 0.98 12.56
N PRO A 219 -4.70 0.00 13.46
CA PRO A 219 -3.90 -1.16 13.85
C PRO A 219 -3.88 -2.26 12.78
N THR A 220 -2.95 -3.21 12.88
CA THR A 220 -2.94 -4.43 12.04
C THR A 220 -3.81 -5.54 12.60
N VAL A 221 -4.36 -5.36 13.80
CA VAL A 221 -5.24 -6.32 14.49
C VAL A 221 -6.43 -5.58 15.10
N ALA A 222 -7.64 -6.00 14.74
CA ALA A 222 -8.87 -5.55 15.42
C ALA A 222 -9.14 -6.43 16.63
N THR A 223 -8.91 -5.93 17.85
CA THR A 223 -9.18 -6.65 19.11
C THR A 223 -10.61 -6.48 19.60
N SER A 224 -11.37 -5.53 19.05
CA SER A 224 -12.75 -5.20 19.39
C SER A 224 -13.48 -4.60 18.20
N GLY A 225 -14.75 -4.22 18.37
CA GLY A 225 -15.56 -3.53 17.36
C GLY A 225 -16.15 -4.45 16.30
N LYS A 226 -16.66 -3.86 15.22
CA LYS A 226 -17.40 -4.54 14.13
C LYS A 226 -16.59 -5.68 13.50
N TYR A 227 -15.28 -5.51 13.39
CA TYR A 227 -14.38 -6.44 12.71
C TYR A 227 -13.39 -7.13 13.64
N ALA A 228 -13.74 -7.31 14.92
CA ALA A 228 -12.93 -8.04 15.89
C ALA A 228 -12.45 -9.39 15.33
N GLY A 229 -11.17 -9.71 15.54
CA GLY A 229 -10.53 -10.92 15.02
C GLY A 229 -9.86 -10.75 13.64
N THR A 230 -10.06 -9.61 12.96
CA THR A 230 -9.32 -9.31 11.72
C THR A 230 -7.85 -9.07 12.04
N SER A 231 -6.95 -9.69 11.27
CA SER A 231 -5.50 -9.51 11.40
C SER A 231 -4.84 -9.62 10.03
N ILE A 232 -3.80 -8.79 9.78
CA ILE A 232 -3.08 -8.72 8.50
C ILE A 232 -1.56 -8.74 8.69
N LEU A 233 -0.85 -9.09 7.60
CA LEU A 233 0.61 -9.02 7.46
C LEU A 233 1.40 -9.82 8.53
N VAL A 234 0.76 -10.79 9.19
CA VAL A 234 1.39 -11.63 10.22
C VAL A 234 2.48 -12.52 9.63
N ASP A 235 2.23 -13.10 8.46
CA ASP A 235 3.20 -13.97 7.79
C ASP A 235 4.39 -13.17 7.25
N GLU A 236 4.15 -11.99 6.66
CA GLU A 236 5.18 -11.08 6.18
C GLU A 236 6.10 -10.64 7.33
N GLN A 237 5.50 -10.28 8.47
CA GLN A 237 6.22 -9.95 9.69
C GLN A 237 7.06 -11.13 10.18
N ASN A 238 6.46 -12.30 10.39
CA ASN A 238 7.14 -13.46 10.97
C ASN A 238 8.23 -14.01 10.06
N ARG A 239 7.98 -14.10 8.74
CA ARG A 239 8.97 -14.60 7.80
C ARG A 239 10.14 -13.64 7.58
N GLY A 240 9.91 -12.32 7.64
CA GLY A 240 11.00 -11.34 7.68
C GLY A 240 11.93 -11.59 8.87
N LEU A 241 11.36 -11.77 10.05
CA LEU A 241 12.14 -12.09 11.27
C LEU A 241 12.85 -13.45 11.17
N GLN A 242 12.20 -14.47 10.64
CA GLN A 242 12.85 -15.78 10.40
C GLN A 242 14.02 -15.66 9.42
N MET A 243 13.88 -14.84 8.36
CA MET A 243 14.93 -14.65 7.36
C MET A 243 16.21 -14.06 7.98
N VAL A 244 16.13 -12.97 8.75
CA VAL A 244 17.31 -12.37 9.37
C VAL A 244 17.95 -13.31 10.41
N ARG A 245 17.15 -14.10 11.12
CA ARG A 245 17.63 -15.09 12.10
C ARG A 245 18.36 -16.27 11.44
N ALA A 246 17.97 -16.65 10.23
CA ALA A 246 18.59 -17.73 9.47
C ALA A 246 19.95 -17.35 8.86
N LEU A 247 20.35 -16.09 8.90
CA LEU A 247 21.64 -15.62 8.41
C LEU A 247 22.78 -16.08 9.34
N THR A 248 23.90 -16.47 8.74
CA THR A 248 25.15 -16.69 9.49
C THR A 248 25.62 -15.38 10.15
N PRO A 249 26.49 -15.43 11.18
CA PRO A 249 27.02 -14.19 11.79
C PRO A 249 27.63 -13.23 10.77
N ALA A 250 28.39 -13.74 9.79
CA ALA A 250 29.02 -12.93 8.73
C ALA A 250 27.98 -12.30 7.78
N GLN A 251 26.95 -13.03 7.40
CA GLN A 251 25.84 -12.49 6.58
C GLN A 251 25.02 -11.47 7.37
N ARG A 252 24.73 -11.76 8.65
CA ARG A 252 23.95 -10.86 9.50
C ARG A 252 24.67 -9.54 9.74
N SER A 253 25.99 -9.53 9.92
CA SER A 253 26.77 -8.30 10.07
C SER A 253 26.72 -7.39 8.83
N GLN A 254 26.49 -7.96 7.64
CA GLN A 254 26.27 -7.19 6.40
C GLN A 254 24.80 -6.78 6.25
N ALA A 255 23.85 -7.64 6.64
CA ALA A 255 22.43 -7.39 6.49
C ALA A 255 21.91 -6.29 7.41
N VAL A 256 22.38 -6.28 8.68
CA VAL A 256 21.89 -5.36 9.72
C VAL A 256 22.57 -4.01 9.58
N LEU A 257 21.83 -3.04 9.02
CA LEU A 257 22.32 -1.67 8.85
C LEU A 257 22.33 -0.89 10.17
N GLN A 258 21.35 -1.18 11.06
CA GLN A 258 21.22 -0.60 12.39
C GLN A 258 20.58 -1.64 13.32
N THR A 259 21.05 -1.70 14.55
CA THR A 259 20.55 -2.67 15.56
C THR A 259 19.32 -2.17 16.32
N SER A 260 19.02 -0.88 16.24
CA SER A 260 17.84 -0.25 16.83
C SER A 260 17.00 0.44 15.77
N LYS A 261 15.67 0.42 15.95
CA LYS A 261 14.72 1.14 15.11
C LYS A 261 14.05 2.24 15.92
N THR A 262 14.26 3.50 15.50
CA THR A 262 13.82 4.68 16.23
C THR A 262 12.85 5.57 15.47
N GLY A 263 12.52 5.23 14.22
CA GLY A 263 11.62 6.02 13.36
C GLY A 263 11.15 5.19 12.16
N ASN A 264 10.48 5.85 11.22
CA ASN A 264 9.99 5.26 9.98
C ASN A 264 11.12 5.12 8.95
N ASN A 265 11.17 4.03 8.22
CA ASN A 265 12.30 3.69 7.34
C ASN A 265 11.92 3.42 5.89
N ILE A 266 10.62 3.43 5.52
CA ILE A 266 10.20 3.31 4.11
C ILE A 266 10.77 4.49 3.30
N LEU A 267 11.46 4.19 2.22
CA LEU A 267 12.07 5.17 1.32
C LEU A 267 11.28 5.38 0.03
N THR A 268 10.44 4.41 -0.35
CA THR A 268 9.81 4.35 -1.67
C THR A 268 8.28 4.37 -1.60
N GLN A 269 7.73 5.07 -0.62
CA GLN A 269 6.28 5.29 -0.48
C GLN A 269 5.71 6.23 -1.54
N ALA A 270 4.48 6.66 -1.35
CA ALA A 270 3.79 7.62 -2.22
C ALA A 270 4.67 8.83 -2.58
N PHE A 271 4.59 9.29 -3.83
CA PHE A 271 5.36 10.43 -4.35
C PHE A 271 6.89 10.26 -4.36
N SER A 272 7.39 9.04 -4.15
CA SER A 272 8.82 8.71 -4.16
C SER A 272 9.20 7.84 -5.37
N ASP A 273 8.74 8.23 -6.57
CA ASP A 273 8.88 7.42 -7.78
C ASP A 273 10.30 7.43 -8.38
N ASN A 274 11.07 8.51 -8.17
CA ASN A 274 12.35 8.75 -8.83
C ASN A 274 13.53 8.63 -7.86
N VAL A 275 13.39 7.88 -6.79
CA VAL A 275 14.44 7.72 -5.78
C VAL A 275 15.66 7.00 -6.38
N VAL A 276 16.84 7.57 -6.15
CA VAL A 276 18.11 6.86 -6.34
C VAL A 276 18.43 6.14 -5.06
N LEU A 277 18.37 4.81 -5.08
CA LEU A 277 18.47 3.96 -3.91
C LEU A 277 19.48 2.85 -4.14
N ASP A 278 20.64 2.96 -3.51
CA ASP A 278 21.69 1.96 -3.58
C ASP A 278 21.24 0.61 -3.02
N TYR A 279 21.81 -0.45 -3.53
CA TYR A 279 21.71 -1.75 -2.90
C TYR A 279 22.36 -1.69 -1.51
N ALA A 280 21.66 -2.22 -0.50
CA ALA A 280 22.16 -2.26 0.87
C ALA A 280 21.92 -3.62 1.50
N GLY A 281 22.75 -3.96 2.46
CA GLY A 281 22.67 -5.21 3.16
C GLY A 281 23.51 -6.32 2.54
N VAL A 282 23.11 -7.57 2.77
CA VAL A 282 23.83 -8.76 2.30
C VAL A 282 23.34 -9.19 0.93
N ARG A 283 24.27 -9.49 0.03
CA ARG A 283 23.95 -10.00 -1.31
C ARG A 283 23.56 -11.48 -1.25
N VAL A 284 22.45 -11.83 -1.91
CA VAL A 284 21.82 -13.16 -1.89
C VAL A 284 22.68 -14.24 -2.59
N SER A 285 23.63 -13.86 -3.45
CA SER A 285 24.60 -14.80 -4.02
C SER A 285 25.44 -15.51 -2.93
N SER A 286 25.54 -14.94 -1.71
CA SER A 286 26.22 -15.56 -0.56
C SER A 286 25.33 -16.52 0.25
N PHE A 287 24.06 -16.65 -0.08
CA PHE A 287 23.09 -17.46 0.64
C PHE A 287 23.21 -18.94 0.26
N SER A 288 22.98 -19.82 1.24
CA SER A 288 22.75 -21.24 0.98
C SER A 288 21.43 -21.45 0.20
N ALA A 289 21.27 -22.62 -0.41
CA ALA A 289 20.03 -22.98 -1.10
C ALA A 289 18.79 -22.87 -0.20
N ALA A 290 18.91 -23.25 1.08
CA ALA A 290 17.83 -23.11 2.06
C ALA A 290 17.47 -21.64 2.33
N GLN A 291 18.47 -20.77 2.51
CA GLN A 291 18.26 -19.33 2.70
C GLN A 291 17.67 -18.66 1.45
N LYS A 292 18.11 -19.02 0.24
CA LYS A 292 17.53 -18.55 -1.01
C LYS A 292 16.04 -18.92 -1.12
N LYS A 293 15.71 -20.17 -0.78
CA LYS A 293 14.30 -20.61 -0.72
C LYS A 293 13.49 -19.82 0.30
N MET A 294 14.00 -19.58 1.51
CA MET A 294 13.31 -18.77 2.52
C MET A 294 13.04 -17.34 2.02
N LEU A 295 14.00 -16.74 1.32
CA LEU A 295 13.83 -15.41 0.75
C LEU A 295 12.78 -15.40 -0.39
N LEU A 296 12.79 -16.40 -1.27
CA LEU A 296 11.76 -16.55 -2.32
C LEU A 296 10.39 -16.80 -1.70
N ASP A 297 10.27 -17.58 -0.64
CA ASP A 297 9.02 -17.79 0.09
C ASP A 297 8.52 -16.45 0.71
N LEU A 298 9.42 -15.61 1.23
CA LEU A 298 9.08 -14.27 1.74
C LEU A 298 8.62 -13.34 0.61
N ILE A 299 9.34 -13.27 -0.50
CA ILE A 299 8.94 -12.50 -1.70
C ILE A 299 7.59 -13.00 -2.20
N GLY A 300 7.37 -14.31 -2.18
CA GLY A 300 6.12 -14.96 -2.58
C GLY A 300 4.89 -14.51 -1.78
N LEU A 301 5.05 -14.06 -0.53
CA LEU A 301 3.94 -13.50 0.24
C LEU A 301 3.40 -12.21 -0.38
N TYR A 302 4.26 -11.39 -0.95
CA TYR A 302 3.91 -10.11 -1.59
C TYR A 302 3.42 -10.32 -3.02
N VAL A 303 4.22 -10.97 -3.85
CA VAL A 303 3.90 -11.23 -5.25
C VAL A 303 2.67 -12.13 -5.37
N GLY A 304 2.47 -13.06 -4.44
CA GLY A 304 1.32 -13.96 -4.37
C GLY A 304 -0.02 -13.28 -4.04
N ASN A 305 -0.07 -11.97 -3.79
CA ASN A 305 -1.32 -11.21 -3.75
C ASN A 305 -1.91 -10.99 -5.15
N LEU A 306 -1.09 -11.03 -6.20
CA LEU A 306 -1.52 -11.08 -7.58
C LEU A 306 -2.14 -12.45 -7.91
N ARG A 307 -3.04 -12.53 -8.90
CA ARG A 307 -3.63 -13.80 -9.35
C ARG A 307 -2.55 -14.81 -9.73
N ASP A 308 -2.73 -16.07 -9.33
CA ASP A 308 -1.70 -17.13 -9.34
C ASP A 308 -0.90 -17.27 -10.65
N GLY A 309 -1.55 -17.16 -11.81
CA GLY A 309 -0.87 -17.26 -13.11
C GLY A 309 0.16 -16.15 -13.29
N HIS A 310 -0.26 -14.90 -13.08
CA HIS A 310 0.60 -13.72 -13.19
C HIS A 310 1.63 -13.67 -12.07
N ALA A 311 1.26 -14.10 -10.84
CA ALA A 311 2.19 -14.21 -9.72
C ALA A 311 3.36 -15.15 -10.04
N ARG A 312 3.08 -16.33 -10.65
CA ARG A 312 4.14 -17.26 -11.08
C ARG A 312 5.06 -16.68 -12.14
N VAL A 313 4.54 -15.93 -13.11
CA VAL A 313 5.36 -15.23 -14.11
C VAL A 313 6.30 -14.24 -13.43
N HIS A 314 5.78 -13.41 -12.52
CA HIS A 314 6.57 -12.42 -11.81
C HIS A 314 7.63 -13.07 -10.90
N LEU A 315 7.27 -14.11 -10.14
CA LEU A 315 8.23 -14.85 -9.30
C LEU A 315 9.34 -15.49 -10.12
N ALA A 316 9.03 -16.05 -11.30
CA ALA A 316 10.05 -16.61 -12.18
C ALA A 316 11.04 -15.55 -12.70
N ASP A 317 10.59 -14.32 -12.94
CA ASP A 317 11.48 -13.22 -13.34
C ASP A 317 12.34 -12.73 -12.15
N VAL A 318 11.81 -12.73 -10.94
CA VAL A 318 12.58 -12.45 -9.71
C VAL A 318 13.62 -13.55 -9.47
N GLU A 319 13.25 -14.83 -9.62
CA GLU A 319 14.16 -15.97 -9.40
C GLU A 319 15.36 -15.93 -10.34
N LYS A 320 15.20 -15.54 -11.62
CA LYS A 320 16.31 -15.35 -12.57
C LYS A 320 17.34 -14.31 -12.09
N ARG A 321 16.95 -13.38 -11.23
CA ARG A 321 17.78 -12.29 -10.70
C ARG A 321 18.07 -12.44 -9.21
N LEU A 322 17.83 -13.63 -8.64
CA LEU A 322 17.93 -13.82 -7.20
C LEU A 322 19.34 -13.55 -6.67
N ASP A 323 20.38 -13.92 -7.39
CA ASP A 323 21.79 -13.67 -7.02
C ASP A 323 22.21 -12.19 -7.14
N GLU A 324 21.39 -11.36 -7.79
CA GLU A 324 21.56 -9.92 -7.86
C GLU A 324 20.77 -9.18 -6.76
N THR A 325 20.01 -9.93 -5.95
CA THR A 325 19.16 -9.37 -4.89
C THR A 325 19.98 -9.10 -3.63
N PHE A 326 19.57 -8.10 -2.86
CA PHE A 326 20.12 -7.74 -1.56
C PHE A 326 19.03 -7.78 -0.50
N PHE A 327 19.41 -8.18 0.73
CA PHE A 327 18.55 -8.18 1.90
C PHE A 327 19.15 -7.30 3.00
N ALA A 328 18.38 -6.31 3.46
CA ALA A 328 18.79 -5.39 4.51
C ALA A 328 17.79 -5.40 5.67
N TRP A 329 18.28 -5.06 6.86
CA TRP A 329 17.54 -5.06 8.11
C TRP A 329 17.89 -3.86 8.99
N ILE A 330 16.89 -3.28 9.66
CA ILE A 330 17.05 -2.29 10.72
C ILE A 330 16.18 -2.71 11.90
N GLY A 331 16.75 -2.73 13.11
CA GLY A 331 16.04 -3.05 14.34
C GLY A 331 16.47 -4.34 15.01
N GLY A 332 15.78 -4.70 16.09
CA GLY A 332 16.05 -5.92 16.86
C GLY A 332 15.62 -7.20 16.14
N THR A 333 16.04 -8.34 16.68
CA THR A 333 15.73 -9.66 16.14
C THR A 333 15.00 -10.57 17.13
N GLU A 334 14.50 -10.02 18.25
CA GLU A 334 13.69 -10.74 19.22
C GLU A 334 12.21 -10.79 18.78
N ASP A 335 11.41 -11.69 19.36
CA ASP A 335 10.03 -11.93 18.93
C ASP A 335 9.13 -10.70 19.00
N ASN A 336 9.36 -9.80 19.96
CA ASN A 336 8.64 -8.57 20.16
C ASN A 336 9.31 -7.33 19.56
N SER A 337 10.44 -7.51 18.84
CA SER A 337 11.16 -6.38 18.24
C SER A 337 10.34 -5.68 17.16
N VAL A 338 10.54 -4.38 17.05
CA VAL A 338 10.17 -3.59 15.87
C VAL A 338 11.34 -3.56 14.89
N TYR A 339 11.05 -3.59 13.60
CA TYR A 339 12.07 -3.67 12.56
C TYR A 339 11.57 -3.17 11.22
N TYR A 340 12.53 -2.90 10.34
CA TYR A 340 12.38 -2.70 8.92
C TYR A 340 13.20 -3.74 8.18
N TYR A 341 12.71 -4.24 7.05
CA TYR A 341 13.54 -4.95 6.09
C TYR A 341 13.30 -4.48 4.66
N ARG A 342 14.35 -4.64 3.85
CA ARG A 342 14.31 -4.35 2.42
C ARG A 342 14.87 -5.51 1.62
N ILE A 343 14.15 -5.90 0.57
CA ILE A 343 14.59 -6.83 -0.46
C ILE A 343 14.69 -6.00 -1.74
N HIS A 344 15.87 -5.91 -2.33
CA HIS A 344 16.11 -5.04 -3.48
C HIS A 344 16.94 -5.73 -4.55
N SER A 345 16.39 -5.80 -5.76
CA SER A 345 17.02 -6.31 -6.98
C SER A 345 16.72 -5.39 -8.17
N PRO A 346 17.30 -5.64 -9.36
CA PRO A 346 16.93 -4.88 -10.56
C PRO A 346 15.46 -4.93 -10.95
N VAL A 347 14.71 -5.96 -10.51
CA VAL A 347 13.34 -6.23 -10.96
C VAL A 347 12.28 -6.21 -9.86
N ILE A 348 12.69 -6.18 -8.60
CA ILE A 348 11.75 -6.07 -7.46
C ILE A 348 12.41 -5.31 -6.31
N LEU A 349 11.62 -4.46 -5.68
CA LEU A 349 11.94 -3.81 -4.40
C LEU A 349 10.76 -4.03 -3.46
N ILE A 350 11.04 -4.56 -2.28
CA ILE A 350 10.08 -4.73 -1.20
C ILE A 350 10.64 -4.04 0.04
N GLU A 351 9.84 -3.20 0.66
CA GLU A 351 10.11 -2.62 1.97
C GLU A 351 8.97 -2.98 2.92
N PHE A 352 9.32 -3.40 4.12
CA PHE A 352 8.40 -3.66 5.23
C PHE A 352 8.88 -2.87 6.45
N ASP A 353 7.98 -2.16 7.11
CA ASP A 353 8.31 -1.28 8.22
C ASP A 353 7.28 -1.33 9.35
N HIS A 354 7.76 -1.35 10.59
CA HIS A 354 6.96 -1.01 11.75
C HIS A 354 7.05 0.50 11.96
N GLU A 355 5.91 1.18 11.90
CA GLU A 355 5.83 2.64 11.89
C GLU A 355 5.51 3.23 13.26
N THR A 356 5.75 4.53 13.39
CA THR A 356 5.32 5.31 14.56
C THR A 356 3.81 5.56 14.52
N PRO A 357 3.13 5.72 15.69
CA PRO A 357 1.68 5.93 15.71
C PRO A 357 1.28 7.25 15.04
N VAL A 358 0.25 7.19 14.23
CA VAL A 358 -0.39 8.35 13.57
C VAL A 358 -1.86 8.45 13.96
N GLY A 359 -2.68 7.49 13.58
CA GLY A 359 -4.10 7.43 13.91
C GLY A 359 -4.35 7.06 15.37
N LEU A 360 -3.45 6.29 15.99
CA LEU A 360 -3.55 5.83 17.38
C LEU A 360 -2.55 6.51 18.33
N ARG A 361 -2.07 7.70 18.00
CA ARG A 361 -1.14 8.48 18.86
C ARG A 361 -1.67 8.80 20.26
N HIS A 362 -2.96 8.68 20.47
CA HIS A 362 -3.59 8.83 21.79
C HIS A 362 -3.50 7.56 22.66
N MET A 363 -3.18 6.42 22.04
CA MET A 363 -3.03 5.12 22.70
C MET A 363 -1.57 4.67 22.84
N TYR A 364 -0.67 5.16 21.98
CA TYR A 364 0.74 4.73 21.92
C TYR A 364 1.70 5.91 22.02
N PRO A 365 2.93 5.72 22.55
CA PRO A 365 3.92 6.77 22.69
C PRO A 365 4.27 7.42 21.35
N ALA A 366 4.20 8.74 21.27
CA ALA A 366 4.50 9.49 20.06
C ALA A 366 5.96 9.27 19.61
N GLY A 367 6.17 9.05 18.32
CA GLY A 367 7.48 8.89 17.72
C GLY A 367 8.18 7.56 18.01
N VAL A 368 7.54 6.62 18.71
CA VAL A 368 8.08 5.30 19.00
C VAL A 368 7.41 4.28 18.07
N PRO A 369 8.15 3.60 17.16
CA PRO A 369 7.59 2.56 16.31
C PRO A 369 7.00 1.41 17.13
N TYR A 370 5.89 0.83 16.67
CA TYR A 370 5.24 -0.28 17.35
C TYR A 370 4.71 -1.32 16.34
N ARG A 371 4.48 -2.54 16.82
CA ARG A 371 4.25 -3.71 15.97
C ARG A 371 2.92 -3.71 15.21
N GLU A 372 1.95 -2.94 15.67
CA GLU A 372 0.61 -2.90 15.10
C GLU A 372 0.38 -1.73 14.13
N HIS A 373 1.43 -0.99 13.77
CA HIS A 373 1.43 -0.08 12.64
C HIS A 373 2.45 -0.58 11.62
N ILE A 374 1.96 -1.16 10.54
CA ILE A 374 2.80 -1.76 9.51
C ILE A 374 2.55 -1.08 8.16
N HIS A 375 3.65 -0.76 7.48
CA HIS A 375 3.69 -0.39 6.08
C HIS A 375 4.49 -1.42 5.29
N ALA A 376 3.98 -1.82 4.13
CA ALA A 376 4.69 -2.64 3.16
C ALA A 376 4.52 -2.07 1.76
N VAL A 377 5.62 -1.88 1.06
CA VAL A 377 5.67 -1.34 -0.31
C VAL A 377 6.32 -2.35 -1.23
N VAL A 378 5.73 -2.57 -2.40
CA VAL A 378 6.33 -3.34 -3.48
C VAL A 378 6.45 -2.47 -4.72
N ARG A 379 7.64 -2.45 -5.32
CA ARG A 379 7.96 -1.69 -6.52
C ARG A 379 8.61 -2.57 -7.58
N THR A 380 8.49 -2.15 -8.82
CA THR A 380 9.26 -2.67 -9.96
C THR A 380 10.28 -1.61 -10.38
N PRO A 381 11.54 -1.68 -9.87
CA PRO A 381 12.57 -0.69 -10.19
C PRO A 381 12.88 -0.60 -11.69
N ASN A 382 13.75 0.33 -12.04
CA ASN A 382 14.21 0.54 -13.40
C ASN A 382 13.09 0.86 -14.40
N GLY A 383 12.11 1.66 -13.95
CA GLY A 383 11.15 2.32 -14.83
C GLY A 383 9.88 1.53 -15.14
N ASN A 384 9.64 0.36 -14.52
CA ASN A 384 8.46 -0.43 -14.86
C ASN A 384 7.34 -0.43 -13.80
N ASP A 385 7.41 0.41 -12.77
CA ASP A 385 6.21 0.73 -11.98
C ASP A 385 5.11 1.29 -12.91
N TYR A 386 3.86 0.99 -12.62
CA TYR A 386 2.71 1.34 -13.46
C TYR A 386 2.77 0.74 -14.89
N GLY A 387 3.66 -0.23 -15.14
CA GLY A 387 3.91 -0.75 -16.48
C GLY A 387 4.53 0.28 -17.45
N LYS A 388 5.16 1.36 -16.94
CA LYS A 388 5.61 2.48 -17.78
C LYS A 388 6.70 2.10 -18.78
N ASP A 389 7.58 1.12 -18.48
CA ASP A 389 8.54 0.63 -19.47
C ASP A 389 7.87 -0.17 -20.59
N LEU A 390 6.88 -1.01 -20.26
CA LEU A 390 6.07 -1.73 -21.26
C LEU A 390 5.27 -0.75 -22.12
N LEU A 391 4.64 0.26 -21.52
CA LEU A 391 3.90 1.30 -22.23
C LEU A 391 4.81 2.08 -23.21
N ARG A 392 6.02 2.46 -22.76
CA ARG A 392 7.01 3.12 -23.61
C ARG A 392 7.41 2.25 -24.81
N GLN A 393 7.67 0.95 -24.58
CA GLN A 393 8.00 0.01 -25.65
C GLN A 393 6.83 -0.16 -26.63
N HIS A 394 5.59 -0.24 -26.12
CA HIS A 394 4.38 -0.32 -26.95
C HIS A 394 4.28 0.89 -27.90
N TYR A 395 4.42 2.11 -27.39
CA TYR A 395 4.38 3.33 -28.20
C TYR A 395 5.53 3.43 -29.22
N GLN A 396 6.69 2.85 -28.93
CA GLN A 396 7.79 2.76 -29.91
C GLN A 396 7.50 1.80 -31.05
N GLN A 397 6.75 0.71 -30.79
CA GLN A 397 6.37 -0.30 -31.79
C GLN A 397 5.11 0.08 -32.55
N HIS A 398 4.22 0.85 -31.91
CA HIS A 398 2.92 1.27 -32.43
C HIS A 398 2.76 2.80 -32.21
N PRO A 399 3.36 3.64 -33.07
CA PRO A 399 3.19 5.10 -32.98
C PRO A 399 1.71 5.47 -33.20
N HIS A 400 1.15 6.26 -32.29
CA HIS A 400 -0.23 6.76 -32.32
C HIS A 400 -0.24 8.23 -32.69
#